data_3e1ec26f901adb389a9288e43021987b
#
_entry.id   3e1ec26f901adb389a9288e43021987b
#
_cell.length_a   1.000
_cell.length_b   1.000
_cell.length_c   1.000
_cell.angle_alpha   90.00
_cell.angle_beta   90.00
_cell.angle_gamma   90.00
#
_symmetry.space_group_name_H-M   'P 1'
#
loop_
_entity.id
_entity.type
_entity.pdbx_description
1 polymer ?
#
loop_
_entity_poly.entity_id
_entity_poly.type
_entity_poly.pdbx_seq_one_letter_code
_entity_poly.pdbx_strand_id
1 'polypeptide(L)'
;MRIIAISVPKNGIGLLFIIGLLSACGPRSKEIVKTDLNISYSVESAPEWTQLFYRKDGWFGADGIFTIPLTGRDRQGNLGNDSTLIFFSDTYIGKVVENKPDQSSVMVNNSVAYLKGNQPIADSLDFFIYRSSTGQPSALFVPSNEHASEDDFFWLGDGFVNQELSNTLYVFAYHIERTGENVYDFVEP
;
A
#
# COMPACT_ATOMS: atom_id res chain seq x y z
N MET A 1 7.25 -5.86 -11.32
CA MET A 1 6.17 -5.49 -10.38
C MET A 1 5.41 -6.75 -10.03
N ARG A 2 5.33 -7.11 -8.77
CA ARG A 2 4.59 -8.29 -8.29
C ARG A 2 3.31 -7.89 -7.59
N ILE A 3 2.29 -8.73 -7.66
CA ILE A 3 1.00 -8.51 -7.00
C ILE A 3 0.92 -9.47 -5.82
N ILE A 4 0.73 -8.95 -4.61
CA ILE A 4 0.46 -9.74 -3.41
C ILE A 4 -1.05 -9.83 -3.26
N ALA A 5 -1.62 -11.04 -3.37
CA ALA A 5 -3.03 -11.28 -3.12
C ALA A 5 -3.22 -11.94 -1.76
N ILE A 6 -3.96 -11.29 -0.88
CA ILE A 6 -4.32 -11.83 0.43
C ILE A 6 -5.78 -12.31 0.34
N SER A 7 -5.98 -13.64 0.32
CA SER A 7 -7.31 -14.25 0.25
C SER A 7 -7.71 -14.81 1.61
N VAL A 8 -8.91 -14.47 2.05
CA VAL A 8 -9.55 -15.13 3.21
C VAL A 8 -10.42 -16.27 2.67
N PRO A 9 -10.15 -17.54 2.98
CA PRO A 9 -10.88 -18.65 2.40
C PRO A 9 -12.32 -18.71 2.93
N LYS A 10 -13.30 -18.70 2.03
CA LYS A 10 -14.65 -19.20 2.28
C LYS A 10 -14.82 -20.52 1.54
N ASN A 11 -15.13 -21.59 2.26
CA ASN A 11 -15.44 -22.91 1.72
C ASN A 11 -16.64 -22.85 0.80
N GLY A 12 -16.46 -23.24 -0.47
CA GLY A 12 -17.55 -23.39 -1.43
C GLY A 12 -17.07 -24.10 -2.69
N ILE A 13 -17.56 -25.33 -2.90
CA ILE A 13 -17.29 -26.20 -4.07
C ILE A 13 -18.07 -25.64 -5.26
N GLY A 14 -17.40 -25.32 -6.36
CA GLY A 14 -18.02 -24.86 -7.60
C GLY A 14 -17.34 -25.48 -8.83
N LEU A 15 -18.16 -26.19 -9.61
CA LEU A 15 -17.88 -27.02 -10.77
C LEU A 15 -17.42 -26.17 -11.98
N LEU A 16 -16.33 -26.57 -12.64
CA LEU A 16 -15.78 -25.94 -13.85
C LEU A 16 -16.56 -26.40 -15.11
N PHE A 17 -17.05 -25.44 -15.91
CA PHE A 17 -17.42 -25.67 -17.32
C PHE A 17 -16.49 -24.82 -18.21
N ILE A 18 -15.70 -25.49 -19.05
CA ILE A 18 -14.87 -24.86 -20.07
C ILE A 18 -15.62 -24.92 -21.40
N ILE A 19 -15.98 -23.77 -21.97
CA ILE A 19 -16.40 -23.65 -23.37
C ILE A 19 -15.42 -22.72 -24.08
N GLY A 20 -14.64 -23.29 -24.98
CA GLY A 20 -13.73 -22.54 -25.85
C GLY A 20 -14.46 -21.93 -27.04
N LEU A 21 -14.32 -20.62 -27.22
CA LEU A 21 -14.69 -19.91 -28.45
C LEU A 21 -13.44 -19.17 -28.97
N LEU A 22 -12.87 -19.69 -30.04
CA LEU A 22 -11.83 -19.04 -30.84
C LEU A 22 -12.48 -17.94 -31.69
N SER A 23 -12.29 -16.69 -31.31
CA SER A 23 -12.61 -15.53 -32.15
C SER A 23 -11.31 -14.85 -32.58
N ALA A 24 -11.02 -14.89 -33.88
CA ALA A 24 -9.91 -14.22 -34.51
C ALA A 24 -10.11 -12.69 -34.42
N CYS A 25 -9.34 -12.00 -33.60
CA CYS A 25 -9.22 -10.55 -33.60
C CYS A 25 -8.04 -10.13 -34.46
N GLY A 26 -8.31 -9.58 -35.65
CA GLY A 26 -7.33 -8.83 -36.43
C GLY A 26 -6.95 -7.51 -35.71
N PRO A 27 -5.75 -6.97 -35.98
CA PRO A 27 -5.30 -5.76 -35.32
C PRO A 27 -6.10 -4.55 -35.81
N ARG A 28 -7.03 -4.12 -34.97
CA ARG A 28 -7.73 -2.85 -35.16
C ARG A 28 -6.86 -1.75 -34.54
N SER A 29 -6.14 -1.01 -35.34
CA SER A 29 -5.46 0.21 -34.93
C SER A 29 -6.52 1.18 -34.38
N LYS A 30 -6.58 1.32 -33.05
CA LYS A 30 -7.36 2.39 -32.42
C LYS A 30 -6.60 3.69 -32.66
N GLU A 31 -7.15 4.57 -33.45
CA GLU A 31 -6.75 5.95 -33.47
C GLU A 31 -6.87 6.54 -32.08
N ILE A 32 -5.74 6.91 -31.46
CA ILE A 32 -5.73 7.59 -30.16
C ILE A 32 -6.19 9.03 -30.47
N VAL A 33 -7.46 9.28 -30.25
CA VAL A 33 -7.99 10.64 -30.19
C VAL A 33 -7.34 11.31 -28.98
N LYS A 34 -6.37 12.19 -29.21
CA LYS A 34 -5.87 13.11 -28.18
C LYS A 34 -6.99 14.09 -27.87
N THR A 35 -7.79 13.80 -26.88
CA THR A 35 -8.65 14.79 -26.23
C THR A 35 -7.75 15.63 -25.34
N ASP A 36 -7.63 16.91 -25.65
CA ASP A 36 -7.05 17.90 -24.72
C ASP A 36 -7.97 17.99 -23.50
N LEU A 37 -7.64 17.18 -22.48
CA LEU A 37 -8.31 17.25 -21.18
C LEU A 37 -7.87 18.52 -20.49
N ASN A 38 -8.69 19.55 -20.58
CA ASN A 38 -8.49 20.77 -19.80
C ASN A 38 -8.91 20.47 -18.34
N ILE A 39 -7.94 19.99 -17.53
CA ILE A 39 -8.17 19.66 -16.12
C ILE A 39 -8.02 20.94 -15.31
N SER A 40 -9.12 21.40 -14.72
CA SER A 40 -9.11 22.49 -13.73
C SER A 40 -9.03 21.90 -12.32
N TYR A 41 -8.11 22.39 -11.50
CA TYR A 41 -7.98 21.99 -10.11
C TYR A 41 -7.70 23.21 -9.21
N SER A 42 -8.06 23.08 -7.94
CA SER A 42 -7.67 24.00 -6.87
C SER A 42 -6.86 23.22 -5.82
N VAL A 43 -5.94 23.91 -5.17
CA VAL A 43 -5.14 23.36 -4.07
C VAL A 43 -5.42 24.18 -2.82
N GLU A 44 -5.81 23.48 -1.77
CA GLU A 44 -6.08 24.07 -0.46
C GLU A 44 -5.22 23.36 0.60
N SER A 45 -4.84 24.10 1.64
CA SER A 45 -4.16 23.50 2.78
C SER A 45 -5.13 22.68 3.63
N ALA A 46 -4.69 21.54 4.16
CA ALA A 46 -5.47 20.67 5.06
C ALA A 46 -4.69 20.42 6.36
N PRO A 47 -4.50 21.45 7.20
CA PRO A 47 -3.68 21.35 8.40
C PRO A 47 -4.19 20.31 9.39
N GLU A 48 -5.49 20.09 9.47
CA GLU A 48 -6.12 19.08 10.31
C GLU A 48 -5.70 17.66 9.93
N TRP A 49 -5.56 17.38 8.64
CA TRP A 49 -5.00 16.10 8.15
C TRP A 49 -3.51 16.00 8.43
N THR A 50 -2.77 17.08 8.17
CA THR A 50 -1.33 17.12 8.37
C THR A 50 -0.97 16.84 9.84
N GLN A 51 -1.74 17.34 10.80
CA GLN A 51 -1.49 17.13 12.23
C GLN A 51 -1.57 15.66 12.66
N LEU A 52 -2.34 14.81 11.97
CA LEU A 52 -2.42 13.38 12.29
C LEU A 52 -1.09 12.66 12.10
N PHE A 53 -0.24 13.17 11.21
CA PHE A 53 1.07 12.60 10.87
C PHE A 53 2.23 13.26 11.65
N TYR A 54 2.00 14.37 12.36
CA TYR A 54 3.02 14.97 13.24
C TYR A 54 3.09 14.22 14.57
N ARG A 55 3.86 13.15 14.58
CA ARG A 55 4.02 12.28 15.75
C ARG A 55 5.45 12.34 16.26
N LYS A 56 5.59 12.14 17.58
CA LYS A 56 6.92 12.13 18.26
C LYS A 56 7.24 10.79 18.89
N ASP A 57 6.31 9.81 18.81
CA ASP A 57 6.46 8.47 19.37
C ASP A 57 5.74 7.45 18.51
N GLY A 58 6.28 6.26 18.43
CA GLY A 58 5.83 5.19 17.56
C GLY A 58 6.19 5.45 16.10
N TRP A 59 5.21 5.44 15.20
CA TRP A 59 5.37 5.88 13.82
C TRP A 59 5.52 7.40 13.79
N PHE A 60 6.55 7.94 13.15
CA PHE A 60 6.75 9.39 13.09
C PHE A 60 7.15 9.93 11.71
N GLY A 61 7.29 9.08 10.71
CA GLY A 61 7.56 9.50 9.34
C GLY A 61 7.63 8.33 8.39
N ALA A 62 7.24 8.57 7.14
CA ALA A 62 7.35 7.60 6.06
C ALA A 62 7.28 8.28 4.69
N ASP A 63 7.57 7.51 3.66
CA ASP A 63 7.32 7.86 2.26
C ASP A 63 6.37 6.87 1.59
N GLY A 64 6.15 7.02 0.26
CA GLY A 64 5.34 6.09 -0.53
C GLY A 64 3.92 5.94 -0.02
N ILE A 65 3.20 7.05 0.18
CA ILE A 65 1.86 7.05 0.78
C ILE A 65 0.79 6.68 -0.24
N PHE A 66 0.14 5.53 -0.06
CA PHE A 66 -0.97 5.06 -0.89
C PHE A 66 -2.19 4.71 -0.04
N THR A 67 -3.37 5.11 -0.49
CA THR A 67 -4.61 4.91 0.26
C THR A 67 -5.55 3.96 -0.49
N ILE A 68 -6.02 2.93 0.19
CA ILE A 68 -6.91 1.91 -0.40
C ILE A 68 -8.19 1.83 0.42
N PRO A 69 -9.34 2.26 -0.12
CA PRO A 69 -10.62 2.10 0.56
C PRO A 69 -10.99 0.62 0.64
N LEU A 70 -11.29 0.13 1.85
CA LEU A 70 -11.63 -1.28 2.07
C LEU A 70 -12.99 -1.69 1.48
N THR A 71 -13.79 -0.73 1.07
CA THR A 71 -15.03 -0.98 0.34
C THR A 71 -14.82 -1.36 -1.12
N GLY A 72 -13.60 -1.21 -1.64
CA GLY A 72 -13.31 -1.40 -3.08
C GLY A 72 -13.94 -0.33 -3.97
N ARG A 73 -14.40 0.78 -3.40
CA ARG A 73 -15.01 1.90 -4.12
C ARG A 73 -14.12 3.13 -4.01
N ASP A 74 -13.18 3.23 -4.92
CA ASP A 74 -12.30 4.39 -5.02
C ASP A 74 -12.93 5.46 -5.92
N ARG A 75 -13.88 6.21 -5.36
CA ARG A 75 -14.58 7.29 -6.05
C ARG A 75 -14.60 8.54 -5.19
N GLN A 76 -14.34 9.67 -5.80
CA GLN A 76 -14.48 10.98 -5.17
C GLN A 76 -15.88 11.17 -4.59
N GLY A 77 -15.96 11.75 -3.38
CA GLY A 77 -17.23 12.08 -2.72
C GLY A 77 -17.92 10.90 -2.02
N ASN A 78 -17.26 9.76 -1.87
CA ASN A 78 -17.75 8.68 -1.04
C ASN A 78 -17.56 9.01 0.44
N LEU A 79 -18.50 9.79 1.00
CA LEU A 79 -18.44 10.33 2.36
C LEU A 79 -19.02 9.36 3.42
N GLY A 80 -18.88 8.05 3.21
CA GLY A 80 -19.33 7.04 4.16
C GLY A 80 -18.43 6.91 5.41
N ASN A 81 -18.90 6.13 6.39
CA ASN A 81 -18.08 5.67 7.53
C ASN A 81 -17.14 4.53 7.13
N ASP A 82 -16.65 4.58 5.92
CA ASP A 82 -15.83 3.54 5.33
C ASP A 82 -14.42 3.60 5.91
N SER A 83 -13.77 2.45 5.93
CA SER A 83 -12.39 2.35 6.40
C SER A 83 -11.43 2.34 5.23
N THR A 84 -10.26 2.96 5.44
CA THR A 84 -9.20 3.06 4.45
C THR A 84 -7.90 2.55 5.04
N LEU A 85 -7.18 1.71 4.31
CA LEU A 85 -5.78 1.41 4.62
C LEU A 85 -4.89 2.47 3.99
N ILE A 86 -3.87 2.87 4.73
CA ILE A 86 -2.82 3.76 4.24
C ILE A 86 -1.52 2.97 4.29
N PHE A 87 -0.97 2.70 3.13
CA PHE A 87 0.31 2.00 2.99
C PHE A 87 1.45 2.99 2.90
N PHE A 88 2.55 2.63 3.51
CA PHE A 88 3.80 3.38 3.48
C PHE A 88 4.93 2.45 3.04
N SER A 89 5.91 3.02 2.34
CA SER A 89 7.20 2.37 2.10
C SER A 89 8.15 2.66 3.28
N ASP A 90 9.33 3.18 3.05
CA ASP A 90 10.30 3.38 4.13
C ASP A 90 9.70 4.20 5.27
N THR A 91 9.70 3.61 6.46
CA THR A 91 8.99 4.12 7.64
C THR A 91 9.90 4.21 8.85
N TYR A 92 9.91 5.36 9.51
CA TYR A 92 10.61 5.57 10.76
C TYR A 92 9.72 5.28 11.97
N ILE A 93 10.22 4.42 12.87
CA ILE A 93 9.55 4.01 14.10
C ILE A 93 10.48 4.24 15.29
N GLY A 94 10.00 4.89 16.34
CA GLY A 94 10.77 5.20 17.54
C GLY A 94 10.32 6.49 18.18
N LYS A 95 11.28 7.37 18.51
CA LYS A 95 11.00 8.66 19.16
C LYS A 95 11.69 9.80 18.44
N VAL A 96 11.07 10.97 18.53
CA VAL A 96 11.66 12.25 18.07
C VAL A 96 11.97 13.10 19.30
N VAL A 97 13.26 13.35 19.52
CA VAL A 97 13.79 14.17 20.62
C VAL A 97 14.50 15.37 19.99
N GLU A 98 14.18 16.58 20.45
CA GLU A 98 14.74 17.83 19.92
C GLU A 98 14.66 17.94 18.38
N ASN A 99 13.55 17.53 17.81
CA ASN A 99 13.28 17.49 16.36
C ASN A 99 14.22 16.58 15.54
N LYS A 100 14.81 15.58 16.17
CA LYS A 100 15.65 14.56 15.52
C LYS A 100 15.18 13.16 15.95
N PRO A 101 15.31 12.15 15.08
CA PRO A 101 15.15 10.77 15.48
C PRO A 101 16.08 10.44 16.66
N ASP A 102 15.55 9.81 17.68
CA ASP A 102 16.35 9.23 18.76
C ASP A 102 17.21 8.08 18.22
N GLN A 103 18.35 7.79 18.88
CA GLN A 103 19.28 6.74 18.46
C GLN A 103 18.66 5.32 18.47
N SER A 104 17.58 5.13 19.24
CA SER A 104 16.82 3.87 19.29
C SER A 104 15.79 3.74 18.16
N SER A 105 15.62 4.80 17.36
CA SER A 105 14.69 4.76 16.23
C SER A 105 15.21 3.87 15.12
N VAL A 106 14.31 3.15 14.48
CA VAL A 106 14.61 2.24 13.37
C VAL A 106 13.83 2.64 12.12
N MET A 107 14.36 2.29 10.98
CA MET A 107 13.65 2.34 9.70
C MET A 107 13.23 0.94 9.31
N VAL A 108 11.97 0.78 8.89
CA VAL A 108 11.43 -0.45 8.30
C VAL A 108 10.94 -0.14 6.88
N ASN A 109 11.00 -1.11 5.98
CA ASN A 109 10.75 -0.86 4.56
C ASN A 109 9.28 -0.76 4.17
N ASN A 110 8.36 -1.10 5.06
CA ASN A 110 6.95 -0.84 4.89
C ASN A 110 6.18 -0.92 6.19
N SER A 111 5.09 -0.17 6.23
CA SER A 111 4.12 -0.19 7.32
C SER A 111 2.71 0.14 6.81
N VAL A 112 1.72 0.06 7.69
CA VAL A 112 0.34 0.36 7.36
C VAL A 112 -0.32 1.15 8.49
N ALA A 113 -1.21 2.07 8.12
CA ALA A 113 -2.16 2.66 9.05
C ALA A 113 -3.59 2.36 8.60
N TYR A 114 -4.50 2.42 9.56
CA TYR A 114 -5.92 2.22 9.37
C TYR A 114 -6.66 3.49 9.74
N LEU A 115 -7.35 4.06 8.77
CA LEU A 115 -8.22 5.22 8.95
C LEU A 115 -9.67 4.76 9.02
N LYS A 116 -10.35 5.07 10.12
CA LYS A 116 -11.77 4.83 10.32
C LYS A 116 -12.57 6.08 9.98
N GLY A 117 -13.46 5.95 9.02
CA GLY A 117 -14.25 7.08 8.53
C GLY A 117 -13.44 8.00 7.61
N ASN A 118 -13.90 9.23 7.47
CA ASN A 118 -13.40 10.21 6.50
C ASN A 118 -13.09 11.58 7.11
N GLN A 119 -12.93 11.64 8.42
CA GLN A 119 -12.66 12.89 9.14
C GLN A 119 -11.27 12.87 9.77
N PRO A 120 -10.56 13.99 9.82
CA PRO A 120 -9.24 14.10 10.41
C PRO A 120 -9.32 14.15 11.95
N ILE A 121 -9.78 13.05 12.54
CA ILE A 121 -9.90 12.89 13.99
C ILE A 121 -8.75 12.02 14.47
N ALA A 122 -8.04 12.44 15.53
CA ALA A 122 -6.86 11.74 16.01
C ALA A 122 -7.12 10.25 16.32
N ASP A 123 -8.24 9.93 16.95
CA ASP A 123 -8.62 8.56 17.32
C ASP A 123 -9.14 7.73 16.13
N SER A 124 -9.23 8.31 14.92
CA SER A 124 -9.65 7.59 13.73
C SER A 124 -8.47 7.00 12.94
N LEU A 125 -7.23 7.36 13.26
CA LEU A 125 -6.04 6.95 12.55
C LEU A 125 -5.11 6.11 13.46
N ASP A 126 -5.06 4.80 13.20
CA ASP A 126 -4.21 3.86 13.90
C ASP A 126 -3.02 3.45 13.02
N PHE A 127 -1.79 3.65 13.52
CA PHE A 127 -0.56 3.19 12.88
C PHE A 127 -0.19 1.81 13.42
N PHE A 128 -0.22 0.82 12.55
CA PHE A 128 0.13 -0.55 12.92
C PHE A 128 1.64 -0.76 12.82
N ILE A 129 2.28 -1.04 13.96
CA ILE A 129 3.70 -1.35 14.04
C ILE A 129 3.86 -2.86 14.17
N TYR A 130 4.23 -3.52 13.08
CA TYR A 130 4.55 -4.93 13.12
C TYR A 130 5.85 -5.14 13.91
N ARG A 131 5.90 -6.22 14.69
CA ARG A 131 7.08 -6.60 15.47
C ARG A 131 7.50 -8.03 15.14
N SER A 132 8.80 -8.21 14.94
CA SER A 132 9.41 -9.52 14.77
C SER A 132 9.26 -10.39 16.02
N SER A 133 9.68 -11.64 15.93
CA SER A 133 9.73 -12.56 17.06
C SER A 133 10.64 -12.09 18.21
N THR A 134 11.58 -11.19 17.93
CA THR A 134 12.44 -10.54 18.95
C THR A 134 11.81 -9.30 19.58
N GLY A 135 10.60 -8.90 19.15
CA GLY A 135 9.89 -7.72 19.63
C GLY A 135 10.32 -6.40 18.98
N GLN A 136 11.29 -6.43 18.06
CA GLN A 136 11.73 -5.23 17.34
C GLN A 136 10.74 -4.86 16.23
N PRO A 137 10.56 -3.56 15.93
CA PRO A 137 9.81 -3.15 14.75
C PRO A 137 10.38 -3.80 13.49
N SER A 138 9.51 -4.23 12.59
CA SER A 138 9.88 -4.90 11.34
C SER A 138 8.90 -4.54 10.23
N ALA A 139 9.30 -4.73 8.98
CA ALA A 139 8.41 -4.60 7.83
C ALA A 139 7.22 -5.57 7.95
N LEU A 140 6.03 -5.10 7.58
CA LEU A 140 4.82 -5.92 7.61
C LEU A 140 4.81 -6.95 6.47
N PHE A 141 5.31 -6.57 5.30
CA PHE A 141 5.39 -7.41 4.12
C PHE A 141 6.85 -7.61 3.74
N VAL A 142 7.25 -8.87 3.61
CA VAL A 142 8.60 -9.26 3.20
C VAL A 142 8.52 -10.24 2.04
N PRO A 143 9.49 -10.23 1.09
CA PRO A 143 9.58 -11.25 0.07
C PRO A 143 9.70 -12.65 0.68
N SER A 144 8.98 -13.62 0.13
CA SER A 144 8.98 -15.01 0.64
C SER A 144 8.98 -16.04 -0.49
N ASN A 145 9.40 -15.64 -1.68
CA ASN A 145 9.54 -16.57 -2.81
C ASN A 145 10.91 -17.26 -2.77
N GLU A 146 11.10 -18.28 -3.61
CA GLU A 146 12.33 -19.08 -3.68
C GLU A 146 13.61 -18.34 -4.08
N HIS A 147 13.45 -17.10 -4.61
CA HIS A 147 14.56 -16.24 -5.04
C HIS A 147 14.84 -15.10 -4.05
N ALA A 148 14.05 -15.00 -2.98
CA ALA A 148 14.22 -13.95 -1.99
C ALA A 148 15.37 -14.27 -1.03
N SER A 149 16.22 -13.28 -0.77
CA SER A 149 17.23 -13.30 0.28
C SER A 149 16.72 -12.67 1.58
N GLU A 150 17.45 -12.83 2.68
CA GLU A 150 17.07 -12.26 3.98
C GLU A 150 17.09 -10.72 3.98
N ASP A 151 17.91 -10.12 3.12
CA ASP A 151 18.08 -8.67 3.02
C ASP A 151 17.10 -8.02 2.03
N ASP A 152 16.32 -8.82 1.29
CA ASP A 152 15.35 -8.33 0.34
C ASP A 152 14.15 -7.73 1.06
N PHE A 153 13.53 -6.76 0.41
CA PHE A 153 12.37 -6.09 0.97
C PHE A 153 11.37 -5.64 -0.12
N PHE A 154 10.20 -5.20 0.33
CA PHE A 154 9.21 -4.59 -0.53
C PHE A 154 9.08 -3.09 -0.25
N TRP A 155 9.16 -2.26 -1.30
CA TRP A 155 8.49 -0.99 -1.32
C TRP A 155 7.07 -1.20 -1.82
N LEU A 156 6.11 -0.68 -1.07
CA LEU A 156 4.71 -0.79 -1.42
C LEU A 156 4.32 0.32 -2.39
N GLY A 157 3.47 -0.03 -3.34
CA GLY A 157 2.81 0.89 -4.24
C GLY A 157 1.32 0.98 -3.91
N ASP A 158 0.55 1.36 -4.92
CA ASP A 158 -0.90 1.43 -4.84
C ASP A 158 -1.53 0.02 -4.79
N GLY A 159 -2.84 -0.03 -4.66
CA GLY A 159 -3.58 -1.28 -4.63
C GLY A 159 -5.09 -1.06 -4.76
N PHE A 160 -5.84 -2.12 -4.63
CA PHE A 160 -7.30 -2.07 -4.70
C PHE A 160 -7.92 -3.29 -4.01
N VAL A 161 -9.17 -3.16 -3.61
CA VAL A 161 -9.98 -4.29 -3.16
C VAL A 161 -10.89 -4.76 -4.30
N ASN A 162 -10.76 -6.01 -4.68
CA ASN A 162 -11.63 -6.64 -5.68
C ASN A 162 -12.85 -7.26 -5.00
N GLN A 163 -14.00 -6.61 -5.14
CA GLN A 163 -15.25 -7.08 -4.57
C GLN A 163 -15.74 -8.40 -5.18
N GLU A 164 -15.49 -8.63 -6.45
CA GLU A 164 -15.90 -9.85 -7.17
C GLU A 164 -15.11 -11.08 -6.72
N LEU A 165 -13.89 -10.87 -6.21
CA LEU A 165 -13.02 -11.91 -5.66
C LEU A 165 -13.06 -11.91 -4.12
N SER A 166 -14.25 -11.97 -3.54
CA SER A 166 -14.46 -12.07 -2.08
C SER A 166 -13.81 -10.93 -1.26
N ASN A 167 -13.81 -9.73 -1.79
CA ASN A 167 -13.13 -8.57 -1.20
C ASN A 167 -11.63 -8.78 -0.98
N THR A 168 -10.98 -9.44 -1.92
CA THR A 168 -9.54 -9.65 -1.86
C THR A 168 -8.81 -8.33 -2.06
N LEU A 169 -7.90 -8.01 -1.15
CA LEU A 169 -7.00 -6.86 -1.25
C LEU A 169 -5.80 -7.23 -2.14
N TYR A 170 -5.55 -6.41 -3.14
CA TYR A 170 -4.37 -6.48 -4.00
C TYR A 170 -3.49 -5.26 -3.73
N VAL A 171 -2.22 -5.48 -3.47
CA VAL A 171 -1.22 -4.43 -3.25
C VAL A 171 -0.09 -4.64 -4.25
N PHE A 172 0.26 -3.59 -4.98
CA PHE A 172 1.44 -3.59 -5.83
C PHE A 172 2.67 -3.41 -4.96
N ALA A 173 3.66 -4.29 -5.13
CA ALA A 173 4.90 -4.25 -4.38
C ALA A 173 6.09 -4.34 -5.34
N TYR A 174 7.09 -3.51 -5.10
CA TYR A 174 8.37 -3.56 -5.79
C TYR A 174 9.31 -4.41 -4.94
N HIS A 175 9.75 -5.53 -5.49
CA HIS A 175 10.76 -6.36 -4.85
C HIS A 175 12.13 -5.72 -5.06
N ILE A 176 12.78 -5.39 -3.98
CA ILE A 176 14.06 -4.71 -3.94
C ILE A 176 15.07 -5.67 -3.33
N GLU A 177 16.20 -5.85 -4.00
CA GLU A 177 17.38 -6.55 -3.47
C GLU A 177 18.44 -5.55 -3.05
N ARG A 178 19.18 -5.90 -2.01
CA ARG A 178 20.32 -5.12 -1.56
C ARG A 178 21.59 -5.66 -2.22
N THR A 179 22.13 -4.90 -3.17
CA THR A 179 23.32 -5.31 -3.95
C THR A 179 24.63 -4.79 -3.37
N GLY A 180 24.57 -3.98 -2.31
CA GLY A 180 25.73 -3.43 -1.61
C GLY A 180 25.33 -2.50 -0.47
N GLU A 181 26.31 -1.87 0.18
CA GLU A 181 26.03 -0.88 1.22
C GLU A 181 25.36 0.35 0.59
N ASN A 182 24.08 0.57 0.93
CA ASN A 182 23.21 1.63 0.35
C ASN A 182 23.03 1.56 -1.18
N VAL A 183 23.19 0.38 -1.79
CA VAL A 183 22.90 0.14 -3.19
C VAL A 183 21.76 -0.87 -3.31
N TYR A 184 20.74 -0.49 -4.06
CA TYR A 184 19.52 -1.27 -4.24
C TYR A 184 19.26 -1.49 -5.72
N ASP A 185 18.66 -2.61 -6.07
CA ASP A 185 18.21 -2.91 -7.42
C ASP A 185 16.80 -3.52 -7.39
N PHE A 186 16.09 -3.38 -8.49
CA PHE A 186 14.78 -4.00 -8.64
C PHE A 186 14.96 -5.44 -9.11
N VAL A 187 14.39 -6.38 -8.38
CA VAL A 187 14.34 -7.76 -8.84
C VAL A 187 13.40 -7.85 -10.04
N GLU A 188 13.94 -8.27 -11.17
CA GLU A 188 13.14 -8.51 -12.37
C GLU A 188 12.12 -9.63 -12.13
N PRO A 189 10.90 -9.51 -12.71
CA PRO A 189 9.83 -10.49 -12.51
C PRO A 189 10.10 -11.85 -13.14
#